data_69eef4668fac44f1f87ef2dcfdf719e0
#
_entry.id   69eef4668fac44f1f87ef2dcfdf719e0
#
_cell.length_a   1.000
_cell.length_b   1.000
_cell.length_c   1.000
_cell.angle_alpha   90.00
_cell.angle_beta   90.00
_cell.angle_gamma   90.00
#
_symmetry.space_group_name_H-M   'P 1'
#
loop_
_entity.id
_entity.type
_entity.pdbx_description
1 polymer ?
#
loop_
_entity_poly.entity_id
_entity_poly.type
_entity_poly.pdbx_seq_one_letter_code
_entity_poly.pdbx_strand_id
1 'polypeptide(L)'
;MPIVAAIPQPHAPVELREVSEPALEMNSALLQVELSEVCGTDVYLHQGRLEGVPYPLVPGHVSVGRLQKIRGELLDVNGNRFSEGDRVTFLDVHRTCNACWYCLVAKASTRCPHRKVYGITYGLDDGLCGGWATHIYLKPGTRCIPIAAEPETFMAGGCALPTSIHAVERGALSIADTVLILGSGPVGISSIIIASMTGALRVLCIGAPQARLDAAKKAGAVEVLNFETNDEHARFEWVMKLTGGRGADLTIEATGAPEAVAQAMRFTRDAGRVVVVGQYTDHGPVSFNPHLDLNKKHLDVRGCWGSDFSHFYRGAQIICDERRSKLWSGMSLKKYRLSEANAALEDVANGKVLKALMVPEE
;
A
#
# COMPACT_ATOMS: atom_id res chain seq x y z
N MET A 1 -11.39 6.44 28.06
CA MET A 1 -10.40 7.22 27.27
C MET A 1 -9.99 6.39 26.06
N PRO A 2 -9.64 7.00 24.91
CA PRO A 2 -9.09 6.27 23.78
C PRO A 2 -7.87 5.43 24.15
N ILE A 3 -7.79 4.21 23.60
CA ILE A 3 -6.65 3.30 23.78
C ILE A 3 -5.89 3.26 22.46
N VAL A 4 -4.57 3.28 22.53
CA VAL A 4 -3.65 3.19 21.40
C VAL A 4 -2.63 2.09 21.60
N ALA A 5 -2.22 1.44 20.52
CA ALA A 5 -1.05 0.57 20.48
C ALA A 5 0.12 1.38 19.89
N ALA A 6 1.07 1.78 20.73
CA ALA A 6 2.17 2.67 20.36
C ALA A 6 3.50 1.94 20.27
N ILE A 7 4.31 2.28 19.28
CA ILE A 7 5.73 1.91 19.19
C ILE A 7 6.51 2.98 19.97
N PRO A 8 7.11 2.64 21.14
CA PRO A 8 7.79 3.65 21.98
C PRO A 8 9.12 4.11 21.38
N GLN A 9 9.84 3.21 20.72
CA GLN A 9 11.09 3.45 19.99
C GLN A 9 11.36 2.27 19.05
N PRO A 10 12.29 2.39 18.09
CA PRO A 10 12.66 1.28 17.22
C PRO A 10 13.03 0.01 18.00
N HIS A 11 12.55 -1.14 17.49
CA HIS A 11 12.75 -2.47 18.05
C HIS A 11 12.14 -2.74 19.43
N ALA A 12 11.50 -1.76 20.06
CA ALA A 12 10.82 -1.96 21.34
C ALA A 12 9.44 -2.62 21.13
N PRO A 13 8.97 -3.45 22.07
CA PRO A 13 7.62 -3.97 22.01
C PRO A 13 6.58 -2.85 21.94
N VAL A 14 5.53 -3.09 21.16
CA VAL A 14 4.35 -2.20 21.13
C VAL A 14 3.65 -2.24 22.48
N GLU A 15 3.28 -1.07 22.97
CA GLU A 15 2.64 -0.87 24.27
C GLU A 15 1.22 -0.31 24.10
N LEU A 16 0.29 -0.81 24.91
CA LEU A 16 -1.02 -0.19 25.03
C LEU A 16 -0.92 1.03 25.95
N ARG A 17 -1.50 2.15 25.51
CA ARG A 17 -1.57 3.40 26.29
C ARG A 17 -2.96 4.00 26.22
N GLU A 18 -3.42 4.53 27.34
CA GLU A 18 -4.57 5.43 27.36
C GLU A 18 -4.12 6.84 26.99
N VAL A 19 -4.87 7.50 26.12
CA VAL A 19 -4.58 8.85 25.64
C VAL A 19 -5.83 9.72 25.84
N SER A 20 -5.63 10.96 26.22
CA SER A 20 -6.73 11.91 26.35
C SER A 20 -7.36 12.19 25.00
N GLU A 21 -8.69 12.27 24.98
CA GLU A 21 -9.41 12.72 23.77
C GLU A 21 -8.99 14.17 23.46
N PRO A 22 -8.57 14.46 22.22
CA PRO A 22 -8.14 15.81 21.85
C PRO A 22 -9.32 16.77 21.79
N ALA A 23 -9.08 18.03 22.13
CA ALA A 23 -10.03 19.09 21.83
C ALA A 23 -10.11 19.28 20.32
N LEU A 24 -11.29 19.08 19.74
CA LEU A 24 -11.47 19.22 18.30
C LEU A 24 -11.29 20.69 17.87
N GLU A 25 -10.52 20.90 16.82
CA GLU A 25 -10.41 22.18 16.13
C GLU A 25 -11.59 22.38 15.13
N MET A 26 -11.80 23.60 14.64
CA MET A 26 -12.78 23.84 13.60
C MET A 26 -12.44 23.04 12.33
N ASN A 27 -13.47 22.42 11.71
CA ASN A 27 -13.34 21.56 10.52
C ASN A 27 -12.47 20.33 10.77
N SER A 28 -12.61 19.72 11.94
CA SER A 28 -11.99 18.47 12.32
C SER A 28 -13.00 17.46 12.84
N ALA A 29 -12.61 16.22 12.99
CA ALA A 29 -13.47 15.16 13.47
C ALA A 29 -12.73 14.16 14.37
N LEU A 30 -13.49 13.43 15.19
CA LEU A 30 -13.05 12.22 15.85
C LEU A 30 -13.65 11.02 15.11
N LEU A 31 -12.80 10.15 14.59
CA LEU A 31 -13.17 8.91 13.92
C LEU A 31 -13.07 7.75 14.92
N GLN A 32 -14.14 7.02 15.15
CA GLN A 32 -14.11 5.74 15.83
C GLN A 32 -13.64 4.68 14.82
N VAL A 33 -12.52 4.03 15.10
CA VAL A 33 -11.91 3.06 14.19
C VAL A 33 -12.68 1.75 14.20
N GLU A 34 -13.11 1.27 13.03
CA GLU A 34 -13.65 -0.08 12.85
C GLU A 34 -12.53 -1.07 12.51
N LEU A 35 -11.63 -0.72 11.58
CA LEU A 35 -10.46 -1.51 11.20
C LEU A 35 -9.28 -0.61 10.81
N SER A 36 -8.08 -1.05 11.13
CA SER A 36 -6.82 -0.45 10.66
C SER A 36 -5.89 -1.52 10.10
N GLU A 37 -5.13 -1.20 9.05
CA GLU A 37 -4.21 -2.14 8.42
C GLU A 37 -2.90 -2.27 9.20
N VAL A 38 -2.31 -3.47 9.17
CA VAL A 38 -0.92 -3.75 9.54
C VAL A 38 -0.20 -4.20 8.28
N CYS A 39 0.79 -3.45 7.83
CA CYS A 39 1.50 -3.76 6.60
C CYS A 39 3.03 -3.67 6.75
N GLY A 40 3.75 -3.87 5.65
CA GLY A 40 5.22 -3.77 5.64
C GLY A 40 5.75 -2.42 6.13
N THR A 41 5.02 -1.32 5.90
CA THR A 41 5.40 0.00 6.41
C THR A 41 5.49 0.01 7.94
N ASP A 42 4.54 -0.62 8.62
CA ASP A 42 4.51 -0.68 10.09
C ASP A 42 5.66 -1.54 10.64
N VAL A 43 6.04 -2.60 9.91
CA VAL A 43 7.24 -3.40 10.21
C VAL A 43 8.50 -2.53 10.07
N TYR A 44 8.60 -1.72 9.01
CA TYR A 44 9.74 -0.82 8.82
C TYR A 44 9.79 0.31 9.85
N LEU A 45 8.64 0.84 10.29
CA LEU A 45 8.56 1.76 11.41
C LEU A 45 9.08 1.11 12.69
N HIS A 46 8.62 -0.09 13.00
CA HIS A 46 9.09 -0.84 14.17
C HIS A 46 10.60 -1.14 14.12
N GLN A 47 11.16 -1.37 12.93
CA GLN A 47 12.58 -1.61 12.70
C GLN A 47 13.43 -0.32 12.60
N GLY A 48 12.83 0.87 12.68
CA GLY A 48 13.55 2.14 12.56
C GLY A 48 14.14 2.41 11.17
N ARG A 49 13.60 1.78 10.11
CA ARG A 49 14.10 1.91 8.73
C ARG A 49 13.58 3.15 7.98
N LEU A 50 12.69 3.91 8.58
CA LEU A 50 12.16 5.15 8.02
C LEU A 50 12.76 6.34 8.77
N GLU A 51 13.44 7.22 8.06
CA GLU A 51 14.05 8.41 8.64
C GLU A 51 13.01 9.46 9.04
N GLY A 52 13.30 10.24 10.09
CA GLY A 52 12.49 11.35 10.54
C GLY A 52 11.15 10.96 11.20
N VAL A 53 11.03 9.71 11.64
CA VAL A 53 9.86 9.21 12.37
C VAL A 53 9.94 9.69 13.83
N PRO A 54 8.89 10.37 14.34
CA PRO A 54 8.85 10.79 15.74
C PRO A 54 8.37 9.64 16.63
N TYR A 55 9.22 9.15 17.53
CA TYR A 55 8.83 8.16 18.54
C TYR A 55 8.60 8.86 19.89
N PRO A 56 7.63 8.37 20.71
CA PRO A 56 6.69 7.29 20.43
C PRO A 56 5.66 7.67 19.37
N LEU A 57 5.21 6.67 18.56
CA LEU A 57 4.17 6.89 17.56
C LEU A 57 3.11 5.79 17.60
N VAL A 58 1.91 6.11 17.12
CA VAL A 58 0.84 5.15 16.86
C VAL A 58 0.83 4.83 15.37
N PRO A 59 1.12 3.59 14.95
CA PRO A 59 1.08 3.18 13.54
C PRO A 59 -0.35 3.10 12.97
N GLY A 60 -0.48 2.53 11.76
CA GLY A 60 -1.76 2.34 11.09
C GLY A 60 -2.15 3.55 10.26
N HIS A 61 -1.56 3.63 9.05
CA HIS A 61 -1.76 4.76 8.12
C HIS A 61 -2.99 4.57 7.21
N VAL A 62 -3.57 3.36 7.14
CA VAL A 62 -4.85 3.12 6.44
C VAL A 62 -5.87 2.56 7.41
N SER A 63 -6.96 3.28 7.57
CA SER A 63 -8.02 2.95 8.51
C SER A 63 -9.39 3.28 7.93
N VAL A 64 -10.40 2.57 8.40
CA VAL A 64 -11.81 2.84 8.13
C VAL A 64 -12.56 2.89 9.45
N GLY A 65 -13.55 3.74 9.56
CA GLY A 65 -14.34 3.88 10.79
C GLY A 65 -15.52 4.81 10.60
N ARG A 66 -16.18 5.14 11.72
CA ARG A 66 -17.33 6.04 11.74
C ARG A 66 -16.98 7.38 12.38
N LEU A 67 -17.45 8.45 11.78
CA LEU A 67 -17.33 9.78 12.37
C LEU A 67 -18.16 9.84 13.65
N GLN A 68 -17.50 9.95 14.79
CA GLN A 68 -18.17 9.98 16.10
C GLN A 68 -18.54 11.40 16.51
N LYS A 69 -17.65 12.37 16.23
CA LYS A 69 -17.84 13.79 16.52
C LYS A 69 -17.28 14.62 15.38
N ILE A 70 -18.00 15.67 15.01
CA ILE A 70 -17.55 16.65 14.01
C ILE A 70 -17.64 18.05 14.64
N ARG A 71 -16.57 18.85 14.50
CA ARG A 71 -16.59 20.26 14.85
C ARG A 71 -16.44 21.10 13.60
N GLY A 72 -17.45 21.91 13.29
CA GLY A 72 -17.50 22.71 12.07
C GLY A 72 -18.06 21.93 10.89
N GLU A 73 -17.43 22.04 9.75
CA GLU A 73 -17.86 21.40 8.52
C GLU A 73 -16.79 20.49 7.96
N LEU A 74 -17.16 19.24 7.61
CA LEU A 74 -16.31 18.28 6.94
C LEU A 74 -16.96 17.93 5.60
N LEU A 75 -16.22 18.17 4.50
CA LEU A 75 -16.73 17.98 3.12
C LEU A 75 -15.89 16.92 2.39
N ASP A 76 -16.57 16.16 1.53
CA ASP A 76 -15.87 15.34 0.54
C ASP A 76 -15.36 16.21 -0.65
N VAL A 77 -14.70 15.58 -1.61
CA VAL A 77 -14.16 16.28 -2.79
C VAL A 77 -15.23 16.80 -3.76
N ASN A 78 -16.48 16.37 -3.61
CA ASN A 78 -17.62 16.81 -4.41
C ASN A 78 -18.42 17.92 -3.71
N GLY A 79 -17.99 18.33 -2.49
CA GLY A 79 -18.69 19.31 -1.67
C GLY A 79 -19.84 18.74 -0.85
N ASN A 80 -20.02 17.43 -0.78
CA ASN A 80 -21.02 16.81 0.07
C ASN A 80 -20.56 16.85 1.53
N ARG A 81 -21.50 17.21 2.42
CA ARG A 81 -21.23 17.31 3.86
C ARG A 81 -21.33 15.94 4.52
N PHE A 82 -20.33 15.62 5.34
CA PHE A 82 -20.36 14.45 6.23
C PHE A 82 -21.16 14.74 7.50
N SER A 83 -21.78 13.70 8.03
CA SER A 83 -22.49 13.66 9.29
C SER A 83 -21.88 12.67 10.27
N GLU A 84 -22.14 12.87 11.56
CA GLU A 84 -21.79 11.89 12.58
C GLU A 84 -22.50 10.55 12.28
N GLY A 85 -21.80 9.44 12.42
CA GLY A 85 -22.23 8.10 12.03
C GLY A 85 -21.80 7.68 10.62
N ASP A 86 -21.42 8.61 9.73
CA ASP A 86 -20.94 8.26 8.39
C ASP A 86 -19.67 7.42 8.47
N ARG A 87 -19.62 6.32 7.69
CA ARG A 87 -18.43 5.50 7.55
C ARG A 87 -17.50 6.13 6.50
N VAL A 88 -16.27 6.38 6.92
CA VAL A 88 -15.26 7.01 6.07
C VAL A 88 -13.91 6.31 6.20
N THR A 89 -13.12 6.45 5.15
CA THR A 89 -11.66 6.39 5.21
C THR A 89 -11.08 7.78 4.93
N PHE A 90 -9.80 7.95 5.07
CA PHE A 90 -9.13 9.23 4.81
C PHE A 90 -7.77 9.00 4.18
N LEU A 91 -7.30 9.97 3.41
CA LEU A 91 -5.94 9.93 2.88
C LEU A 91 -4.95 10.05 4.06
N ASP A 92 -4.05 9.09 4.18
CA ASP A 92 -3.00 9.09 5.19
C ASP A 92 -2.10 10.31 5.10
N VAL A 93 -1.82 10.78 3.88
CA VAL A 93 -1.11 12.03 3.65
C VAL A 93 -2.04 13.20 4.00
N HIS A 94 -2.00 13.60 5.27
CA HIS A 94 -2.83 14.69 5.79
C HIS A 94 -2.60 15.98 5.02
N ARG A 95 -1.33 16.36 4.81
CA ARG A 95 -1.01 17.55 4.01
C ARG A 95 0.34 17.46 3.32
N THR A 96 0.41 18.20 2.22
CA THR A 96 1.65 18.64 1.58
C THR A 96 1.70 20.17 1.65
N CYS A 97 2.87 20.79 1.54
CA CYS A 97 2.96 22.24 1.75
C CYS A 97 2.31 23.09 0.65
N ASN A 98 2.03 22.51 -0.52
CA ASN A 98 1.49 23.19 -1.71
C ASN A 98 2.22 24.47 -2.13
N ALA A 99 3.49 24.63 -1.70
CA ALA A 99 4.31 25.81 -1.93
C ALA A 99 5.73 25.48 -2.43
N CYS A 100 6.21 24.24 -2.28
CA CYS A 100 7.54 23.84 -2.73
C CYS A 100 7.57 23.48 -4.21
N TRP A 101 8.77 23.37 -4.76
CA TRP A 101 9.01 23.00 -6.14
C TRP A 101 8.35 21.66 -6.52
N TYR A 102 8.42 20.66 -5.64
CA TYR A 102 7.79 19.35 -5.87
C TYR A 102 6.27 19.43 -5.97
N CYS A 103 5.63 20.29 -5.16
CA CYS A 103 4.18 20.46 -5.21
C CYS A 103 3.75 21.26 -6.44
N LEU A 104 4.45 22.35 -6.77
CA LEU A 104 3.98 23.32 -7.74
C LEU A 104 4.53 23.11 -9.15
N VAL A 105 5.79 22.67 -9.29
CA VAL A 105 6.48 22.55 -10.58
C VAL A 105 6.52 21.09 -11.03
N ALA A 106 7.13 20.21 -10.24
CA ALA A 106 7.26 18.78 -10.58
C ALA A 106 5.91 18.04 -10.56
N LYS A 107 4.88 18.59 -9.92
CA LYS A 107 3.56 17.93 -9.71
C LYS A 107 3.69 16.55 -9.07
N ALA A 108 4.67 16.39 -8.19
CA ALA A 108 5.02 15.16 -7.48
C ALA A 108 4.86 15.36 -5.97
N SER A 109 3.63 15.52 -5.52
CA SER A 109 3.28 15.82 -4.10
C SER A 109 3.79 14.75 -3.12
N THR A 110 3.94 13.51 -3.57
CA THR A 110 4.56 12.42 -2.79
C THR A 110 6.01 12.72 -2.39
N ARG A 111 6.69 13.65 -3.09
CA ARG A 111 8.07 14.08 -2.81
C ARG A 111 8.17 15.37 -1.99
N CYS A 112 7.04 15.90 -1.51
CA CYS A 112 7.04 17.11 -0.68
C CYS A 112 7.83 16.88 0.62
N PRO A 113 8.88 17.67 0.90
CA PRO A 113 9.71 17.51 2.12
C PRO A 113 8.94 17.87 3.41
N HIS A 114 7.82 18.59 3.29
CA HIS A 114 6.97 19.00 4.41
C HIS A 114 5.70 18.14 4.53
N ARG A 115 5.74 16.93 3.97
CA ARG A 115 4.60 16.02 4.02
C ARG A 115 4.36 15.54 5.46
N LYS A 116 3.10 15.59 5.89
CA LYS A 116 2.64 15.01 7.16
C LYS A 116 1.71 13.83 6.87
N VAL A 117 1.95 12.71 7.54
CA VAL A 117 1.28 11.43 7.27
C VAL A 117 0.82 10.81 8.57
N TYR A 118 -0.47 10.49 8.65
CA TYR A 118 -1.04 9.73 9.76
C TYR A 118 -0.33 8.37 9.91
N GLY A 119 -0.09 7.96 11.14
CA GLY A 119 0.54 6.68 11.44
C GLY A 119 2.03 6.58 11.09
N ILE A 120 2.67 7.66 10.59
CA ILE A 120 4.08 7.64 10.16
C ILE A 120 4.86 8.85 10.68
N THR A 121 4.39 10.08 10.41
CA THR A 121 5.15 11.30 10.71
C THR A 121 4.54 12.18 11.81
N TYR A 122 3.48 11.69 12.43
CA TYR A 122 2.92 12.25 13.66
C TYR A 122 3.34 11.37 14.83
N GLY A 123 3.93 11.98 15.86
CA GLY A 123 4.23 11.31 17.11
C GLY A 123 3.00 11.24 18.03
N LEU A 124 3.14 10.55 19.14
CA LEU A 124 2.07 10.44 20.15
C LEU A 124 1.71 11.82 20.75
N ASP A 125 2.68 12.74 20.83
CA ASP A 125 2.46 14.11 21.31
C ASP A 125 1.60 14.97 20.37
N ASP A 126 1.50 14.56 19.08
CA ASP A 126 0.59 15.19 18.10
C ASP A 126 -0.88 14.76 18.29
N GLY A 127 -1.15 13.85 19.24
CA GLY A 127 -2.46 13.29 19.56
C GLY A 127 -2.75 11.98 18.85
N LEU A 128 -4.03 11.66 18.70
CA LEU A 128 -4.53 10.40 18.10
C LEU A 128 -4.35 10.40 16.58
N CYS A 129 -3.13 10.27 16.08
CA CYS A 129 -2.79 10.40 14.67
C CYS A 129 -2.36 9.09 13.99
N GLY A 130 -2.80 7.94 14.48
CA GLY A 130 -2.57 6.62 13.90
C GLY A 130 -3.72 5.67 14.14
N GLY A 131 -3.87 4.68 13.27
CA GLY A 131 -5.04 3.81 13.23
C GLY A 131 -5.00 2.61 14.18
N TRP A 132 -3.84 2.32 14.80
CA TRP A 132 -3.80 1.29 15.85
C TRP A 132 -4.30 1.87 17.16
N ALA A 133 -5.54 2.32 17.13
CA ALA A 133 -6.21 3.04 18.18
C ALA A 133 -7.71 2.81 18.12
N THR A 134 -8.40 3.02 19.22
CA THR A 134 -9.88 3.04 19.23
C THR A 134 -10.43 4.25 18.46
N HIS A 135 -9.67 5.35 18.42
CA HIS A 135 -10.08 6.59 17.76
C HIS A 135 -8.92 7.28 17.05
N ILE A 136 -9.23 8.00 15.98
CA ILE A 136 -8.29 8.86 15.26
C ILE A 136 -8.82 10.28 15.25
N TYR A 137 -7.95 11.24 15.57
CA TYR A 137 -8.23 12.66 15.40
C TYR A 137 -7.94 13.08 13.95
N LEU A 138 -9.00 13.25 13.17
CA LEU A 138 -8.93 13.80 11.82
C LEU A 138 -8.74 15.32 11.91
N LYS A 139 -7.50 15.77 11.77
CA LYS A 139 -7.10 17.18 11.85
C LYS A 139 -7.76 18.02 10.74
N PRO A 140 -7.88 19.34 10.90
CA PRO A 140 -8.41 20.22 9.87
C PRO A 140 -7.69 20.03 8.53
N GLY A 141 -8.45 19.87 7.44
CA GLY A 141 -7.90 19.63 6.10
C GLY A 141 -7.66 18.15 5.74
N THR A 142 -7.98 17.22 6.64
CA THR A 142 -7.98 15.79 6.31
C THR A 142 -9.01 15.50 5.23
N ARG A 143 -8.57 14.79 4.18
CA ARG A 143 -9.41 14.45 3.04
C ARG A 143 -10.08 13.11 3.28
N CYS A 144 -11.36 13.14 3.62
CA CYS A 144 -12.16 11.95 3.86
C CYS A 144 -12.86 11.48 2.57
N ILE A 145 -13.09 10.17 2.51
CA ILE A 145 -13.81 9.48 1.42
C ILE A 145 -14.90 8.62 2.04
N PRO A 146 -16.16 8.73 1.62
CA PRO A 146 -17.22 7.88 2.13
C PRO A 146 -17.01 6.43 1.68
N ILE A 147 -17.24 5.48 2.58
CA ILE A 147 -17.11 4.03 2.33
C ILE A 147 -18.46 3.36 2.49
N ALA A 148 -19.05 2.97 1.37
CA ALA A 148 -20.32 2.24 1.34
C ALA A 148 -20.12 0.71 1.58
N ALA A 149 -18.93 0.20 1.29
CA ALA A 149 -18.61 -1.22 1.49
C ALA A 149 -18.41 -1.56 2.97
N GLU A 150 -18.50 -2.85 3.30
CA GLU A 150 -18.10 -3.32 4.63
C GLU A 150 -16.61 -3.08 4.87
N PRO A 151 -16.18 -2.83 6.13
CA PRO A 151 -14.80 -2.51 6.46
C PRO A 151 -13.79 -3.52 5.93
N GLU A 152 -14.09 -4.81 6.03
CA GLU A 152 -13.23 -5.89 5.54
C GLU A 152 -13.07 -5.84 4.02
N THR A 153 -14.14 -5.52 3.30
CA THR A 153 -14.10 -5.38 1.84
C THR A 153 -13.16 -4.24 1.44
N PHE A 154 -13.28 -3.08 2.08
CA PHE A 154 -12.37 -1.95 1.84
C PHE A 154 -10.93 -2.35 2.20
N MET A 155 -10.72 -2.97 3.35
CA MET A 155 -9.41 -3.36 3.83
C MET A 155 -8.74 -4.46 3.01
N ALA A 156 -9.49 -5.26 2.24
CA ALA A 156 -8.90 -6.21 1.30
C ALA A 156 -8.03 -5.48 0.24
N GLY A 157 -8.41 -4.30 -0.19
CA GLY A 157 -7.58 -3.39 -0.99
C GLY A 157 -6.52 -2.67 -0.16
N GLY A 158 -6.94 -1.99 0.91
CA GLY A 158 -6.10 -1.24 1.85
C GLY A 158 -5.06 -0.33 1.18
N CYS A 159 -3.85 -0.26 1.73
CA CYS A 159 -2.74 0.53 1.17
C CYS A 159 -2.22 -0.01 -0.17
N ALA A 160 -2.39 -1.30 -0.43
CA ALA A 160 -1.88 -1.94 -1.63
C ALA A 160 -2.60 -1.48 -2.91
N LEU A 161 -3.90 -1.21 -2.82
CA LEU A 161 -4.71 -0.84 -3.97
C LEU A 161 -4.31 0.51 -4.59
N PRO A 162 -4.23 1.64 -3.86
CA PRO A 162 -3.76 2.90 -4.42
C PRO A 162 -2.30 2.83 -4.91
N THR A 163 -1.45 2.08 -4.22
CA THR A 163 -0.07 1.84 -4.64
C THR A 163 -0.01 1.09 -5.97
N SER A 164 -0.88 0.10 -6.18
CA SER A 164 -0.95 -0.66 -7.43
C SER A 164 -1.51 0.16 -8.59
N ILE A 165 -2.49 1.03 -8.35
CA ILE A 165 -2.97 2.00 -9.35
C ILE A 165 -1.81 2.88 -9.80
N HIS A 166 -1.05 3.45 -8.86
CA HIS A 166 0.11 4.28 -9.19
C HIS A 166 1.17 3.48 -9.97
N ALA A 167 1.46 2.23 -9.58
CA ALA A 167 2.45 1.39 -10.26
C ALA A 167 2.05 1.10 -11.71
N VAL A 168 0.79 0.75 -11.98
CA VAL A 168 0.28 0.48 -13.33
C VAL A 168 0.29 1.75 -14.18
N GLU A 169 -0.07 2.91 -13.63
CA GLU A 169 0.02 4.20 -14.33
C GLU A 169 1.47 4.60 -14.62
N ARG A 170 2.37 4.41 -13.64
CA ARG A 170 3.82 4.62 -13.86
C ARG A 170 4.36 3.70 -14.95
N GLY A 171 3.81 2.49 -15.06
CA GLY A 171 4.13 1.54 -16.11
C GLY A 171 3.58 1.93 -17.49
N ALA A 172 2.69 2.93 -17.57
CA ALA A 172 2.00 3.30 -18.81
C ALA A 172 1.47 2.07 -19.56
N LEU A 173 0.76 1.19 -18.82
CA LEU A 173 0.21 -0.05 -19.35
C LEU A 173 -0.64 0.24 -20.59
N SER A 174 -0.36 -0.51 -21.68
CA SER A 174 -1.11 -0.44 -22.93
C SER A 174 -2.05 -1.64 -23.07
N ILE A 175 -3.13 -1.44 -23.82
CA ILE A 175 -4.04 -2.55 -24.17
C ILE A 175 -3.25 -3.67 -24.85
N ALA A 176 -3.52 -4.91 -24.45
CA ALA A 176 -2.89 -6.13 -24.93
C ALA A 176 -1.43 -6.36 -24.49
N ASP A 177 -0.87 -5.54 -23.60
CA ASP A 177 0.43 -5.84 -22.97
C ASP A 177 0.40 -7.18 -22.21
N THR A 178 1.52 -7.89 -22.22
CA THR A 178 1.80 -8.97 -21.26
C THR A 178 2.54 -8.38 -20.07
N VAL A 179 1.93 -8.47 -18.89
CA VAL A 179 2.48 -7.92 -17.64
C VAL A 179 3.06 -9.04 -16.79
N LEU A 180 4.27 -8.86 -16.31
CA LEU A 180 4.88 -9.72 -15.30
C LEU A 180 4.88 -9.02 -13.94
N ILE A 181 4.35 -9.68 -12.93
CA ILE A 181 4.40 -9.22 -11.54
C ILE A 181 5.42 -10.07 -10.77
N LEU A 182 6.43 -9.44 -10.23
CA LEU A 182 7.35 -10.06 -9.28
C LEU A 182 6.88 -9.75 -7.86
N GLY A 183 6.46 -10.79 -7.15
CA GLY A 183 5.90 -10.71 -5.80
C GLY A 183 4.40 -11.00 -5.75
N SER A 184 4.00 -11.85 -4.81
CA SER A 184 2.60 -12.26 -4.55
C SER A 184 2.10 -11.77 -3.19
N GLY A 185 2.67 -10.66 -2.70
CA GLY A 185 2.15 -9.92 -1.55
C GLY A 185 0.93 -9.05 -1.91
N PRO A 186 0.37 -8.29 -0.95
CA PRO A 186 -0.82 -7.45 -1.21
C PRO A 186 -0.67 -6.50 -2.39
N VAL A 187 0.49 -5.85 -2.56
CA VAL A 187 0.78 -4.97 -3.71
C VAL A 187 0.84 -5.76 -5.01
N GLY A 188 1.50 -6.93 -5.03
CA GLY A 188 1.55 -7.78 -6.21
C GLY A 188 0.17 -8.26 -6.65
N ILE A 189 -0.65 -8.77 -5.71
CA ILE A 189 -2.02 -9.24 -5.99
C ILE A 189 -2.90 -8.08 -6.48
N SER A 190 -2.86 -6.93 -5.84
CA SER A 190 -3.61 -5.75 -6.30
C SER A 190 -3.11 -5.26 -7.66
N SER A 191 -1.79 -5.36 -7.95
CA SER A 191 -1.25 -5.01 -9.27
C SER A 191 -1.73 -5.96 -10.37
N ILE A 192 -1.91 -7.25 -10.07
CA ILE A 192 -2.52 -8.22 -11.00
C ILE A 192 -3.94 -7.78 -11.35
N ILE A 193 -4.75 -7.45 -10.34
CA ILE A 193 -6.14 -7.00 -10.53
C ILE A 193 -6.18 -5.72 -11.36
N ILE A 194 -5.41 -4.71 -10.97
CA ILE A 194 -5.43 -3.41 -11.66
C ILE A 194 -4.89 -3.53 -13.08
N ALA A 195 -3.82 -4.30 -13.34
CA ALA A 195 -3.32 -4.53 -14.69
C ALA A 195 -4.37 -5.22 -15.59
N SER A 196 -5.06 -6.24 -15.06
CA SER A 196 -6.14 -6.92 -15.77
C SER A 196 -7.31 -5.97 -16.07
N MET A 197 -7.69 -5.12 -15.13
CA MET A 197 -8.75 -4.12 -15.31
C MET A 197 -8.36 -3.02 -16.31
N THR A 198 -7.07 -2.71 -16.44
CA THR A 198 -6.56 -1.64 -17.33
C THR A 198 -6.42 -2.11 -18.77
N GLY A 199 -6.46 -3.43 -19.03
CA GLY A 199 -6.45 -3.99 -20.38
C GLY A 199 -5.23 -4.82 -20.73
N ALA A 200 -4.47 -5.31 -19.74
CA ALA A 200 -3.45 -6.33 -19.99
C ALA A 200 -4.06 -7.56 -20.66
N LEU A 201 -3.43 -8.06 -21.73
CA LEU A 201 -3.85 -9.29 -22.38
C LEU A 201 -3.57 -10.51 -21.50
N ARG A 202 -2.44 -10.50 -20.82
CA ARG A 202 -2.01 -11.54 -19.89
C ARG A 202 -1.27 -10.92 -18.71
N VAL A 203 -1.55 -11.45 -17.53
CA VAL A 203 -0.77 -11.12 -16.32
C VAL A 203 -0.13 -12.40 -15.81
N LEU A 204 1.19 -12.39 -15.70
CA LEU A 204 2.02 -13.46 -15.16
C LEU A 204 2.47 -13.08 -13.75
N CYS A 205 2.64 -14.06 -12.85
CA CYS A 205 3.14 -13.76 -11.51
C CYS A 205 4.23 -14.75 -11.08
N ILE A 206 5.34 -14.23 -10.60
CA ILE A 206 6.37 -14.99 -9.89
C ILE A 206 6.34 -14.58 -8.44
N GLY A 207 6.15 -15.54 -7.53
CA GLY A 207 6.01 -15.26 -6.11
C GLY A 207 6.10 -16.50 -5.23
N ALA A 208 5.84 -16.35 -3.94
CA ALA A 208 5.71 -17.43 -2.96
C ALA A 208 5.01 -16.93 -1.68
N PRO A 209 4.57 -17.81 -0.79
CA PRO A 209 4.43 -19.27 -0.94
C PRO A 209 3.27 -19.65 -1.88
N GLN A 210 3.04 -20.94 -2.10
CA GLN A 210 2.00 -21.44 -3.00
C GLN A 210 0.61 -20.85 -2.70
N ALA A 211 0.22 -20.72 -1.43
CA ALA A 211 -1.06 -20.14 -1.05
C ALA A 211 -1.27 -18.69 -1.58
N ARG A 212 -0.19 -17.89 -1.67
CA ARG A 212 -0.23 -16.55 -2.26
C ARG A 212 -0.31 -16.60 -3.79
N LEU A 213 0.29 -17.61 -4.40
CA LEU A 213 0.15 -17.84 -5.84
C LEU A 213 -1.26 -18.27 -6.23
N ASP A 214 -1.92 -19.04 -5.37
CA ASP A 214 -3.34 -19.41 -5.56
C ASP A 214 -4.24 -18.16 -5.44
N ALA A 215 -3.92 -17.23 -4.53
CA ALA A 215 -4.58 -15.93 -4.46
C ALA A 215 -4.31 -15.08 -5.72
N ALA A 216 -3.07 -15.10 -6.24
CA ALA A 216 -2.70 -14.41 -7.48
C ALA A 216 -3.49 -14.93 -8.69
N LYS A 217 -3.70 -16.25 -8.78
CA LYS A 217 -4.58 -16.85 -9.82
C LYS A 217 -6.02 -16.37 -9.70
N LYS A 218 -6.57 -16.37 -8.48
CA LYS A 218 -7.93 -15.84 -8.22
C LYS A 218 -8.04 -14.34 -8.57
N ALA A 219 -6.96 -13.61 -8.43
CA ALA A 219 -6.86 -12.18 -8.77
C ALA A 219 -6.78 -11.93 -10.29
N GLY A 220 -6.56 -12.97 -11.12
CA GLY A 220 -6.53 -12.86 -12.57
C GLY A 220 -5.18 -13.14 -13.23
N ALA A 221 -4.17 -13.59 -12.47
CA ALA A 221 -2.94 -14.08 -13.09
C ALA A 221 -3.22 -15.36 -13.89
N VAL A 222 -2.93 -15.34 -15.19
CA VAL A 222 -3.19 -16.50 -16.07
C VAL A 222 -2.21 -17.64 -15.80
N GLU A 223 -0.96 -17.30 -15.45
CA GLU A 223 0.08 -18.24 -15.07
C GLU A 223 0.87 -17.73 -13.86
N VAL A 224 1.27 -18.64 -13.00
CA VAL A 224 2.07 -18.32 -11.81
C VAL A 224 3.24 -19.28 -11.69
N LEU A 225 4.35 -18.81 -11.10
CA LEU A 225 5.54 -19.62 -10.86
C LEU A 225 6.03 -19.38 -9.43
N ASN A 226 6.33 -20.47 -8.72
CA ASN A 226 6.89 -20.39 -7.39
C ASN A 226 8.41 -20.16 -7.46
N PHE A 227 8.88 -19.01 -6.91
CA PHE A 227 10.30 -18.66 -6.96
C PHE A 227 11.17 -19.49 -6.01
N GLU A 228 10.61 -20.07 -4.94
CA GLU A 228 11.33 -20.89 -3.96
C GLU A 228 11.78 -22.24 -4.54
N THR A 229 11.02 -22.76 -5.51
CA THR A 229 11.29 -24.05 -6.16
C THR A 229 11.90 -23.93 -7.55
N ASN A 230 12.13 -22.71 -8.04
CA ASN A 230 12.68 -22.42 -9.35
C ASN A 230 13.81 -21.40 -9.23
N ASP A 231 14.99 -21.73 -9.73
CA ASP A 231 16.11 -20.81 -9.79
C ASP A 231 15.89 -19.67 -10.81
N GLU A 232 16.81 -18.73 -10.89
CA GLU A 232 16.68 -17.57 -11.78
C GLU A 232 16.63 -18.00 -13.26
N HIS A 233 17.40 -19.00 -13.64
CA HIS A 233 17.41 -19.51 -15.03
C HIS A 233 16.05 -20.11 -15.39
N ALA A 234 15.50 -20.97 -14.56
CA ALA A 234 14.18 -21.58 -14.77
C ALA A 234 13.07 -20.50 -14.83
N ARG A 235 13.17 -19.46 -13.99
CA ARG A 235 12.22 -18.31 -14.03
C ARG A 235 12.34 -17.54 -15.35
N PHE A 236 13.56 -17.29 -15.81
CA PHE A 236 13.80 -16.63 -17.10
C PHE A 236 13.22 -17.45 -18.26
N GLU A 237 13.54 -18.73 -18.37
CA GLU A 237 13.04 -19.61 -19.41
C GLU A 237 11.50 -19.69 -19.40
N TRP A 238 10.89 -19.72 -18.22
CA TRP A 238 9.45 -19.72 -18.09
C TRP A 238 8.82 -18.43 -18.66
N VAL A 239 9.39 -17.26 -18.35
CA VAL A 239 8.91 -15.98 -18.90
C VAL A 239 9.10 -15.97 -20.42
N MET A 240 10.27 -16.35 -20.93
CA MET A 240 10.54 -16.40 -22.38
C MET A 240 9.57 -17.32 -23.10
N LYS A 241 9.33 -18.53 -22.58
CA LYS A 241 8.36 -19.48 -23.15
C LYS A 241 6.95 -18.87 -23.27
N LEU A 242 6.48 -18.19 -22.23
CA LEU A 242 5.12 -17.62 -22.19
C LEU A 242 4.97 -16.33 -23.03
N THR A 243 6.10 -15.69 -23.38
CA THR A 243 6.14 -14.44 -24.14
C THR A 243 6.67 -14.60 -25.57
N GLY A 244 6.79 -15.84 -26.05
CA GLY A 244 7.30 -16.13 -27.40
C GLY A 244 8.76 -15.70 -27.60
N GLY A 245 9.59 -15.85 -26.57
CA GLY A 245 11.02 -15.53 -26.56
C GLY A 245 11.36 -14.05 -26.38
N ARG A 246 10.38 -13.17 -26.19
CA ARG A 246 10.63 -11.72 -26.12
C ARG A 246 10.84 -11.17 -24.71
N GLY A 247 10.14 -11.71 -23.72
CA GLY A 247 9.98 -11.14 -22.39
C GLY A 247 8.66 -10.36 -22.24
N ALA A 248 8.38 -9.87 -21.03
CA ALA A 248 7.18 -9.12 -20.71
C ALA A 248 7.22 -7.68 -21.27
N ASP A 249 6.07 -7.13 -21.65
CA ASP A 249 5.94 -5.73 -22.10
C ASP A 249 6.14 -4.75 -20.94
N LEU A 250 5.62 -5.12 -19.76
CA LEU A 250 5.76 -4.41 -18.51
C LEU A 250 6.07 -5.39 -17.38
N THR A 251 7.11 -5.12 -16.60
CA THR A 251 7.36 -5.83 -15.35
C THR A 251 7.18 -4.88 -14.17
N ILE A 252 6.38 -5.30 -13.17
CA ILE A 252 6.20 -4.58 -11.90
C ILE A 252 6.91 -5.38 -10.80
N GLU A 253 7.96 -4.81 -10.21
CA GLU A 253 8.66 -5.35 -9.07
C GLU A 253 7.94 -4.91 -7.79
N ALA A 254 7.40 -5.88 -7.03
CA ALA A 254 6.62 -5.67 -5.80
C ALA A 254 7.07 -6.60 -4.66
N THR A 255 8.36 -7.01 -4.66
CA THR A 255 8.90 -7.92 -3.65
C THR A 255 9.61 -7.22 -2.51
N GLY A 256 10.29 -6.10 -2.80
CA GLY A 256 11.23 -5.44 -1.89
C GLY A 256 12.61 -6.09 -1.82
N ALA A 257 12.88 -7.17 -2.58
CA ALA A 257 14.19 -7.78 -2.69
C ALA A 257 15.03 -7.05 -3.77
N PRO A 258 16.23 -6.53 -3.46
CA PRO A 258 17.05 -5.80 -4.44
C PRO A 258 17.32 -6.60 -5.73
N GLU A 259 17.58 -7.92 -5.60
CA GLU A 259 17.85 -8.81 -6.73
C GLU A 259 16.69 -8.91 -7.71
N ALA A 260 15.46 -8.75 -7.23
CA ALA A 260 14.26 -8.78 -8.07
C ALA A 260 14.22 -7.60 -9.06
N VAL A 261 14.88 -6.49 -8.74
CA VAL A 261 15.00 -5.35 -9.66
C VAL A 261 15.84 -5.72 -10.89
N ALA A 262 17.00 -6.35 -10.69
CA ALA A 262 17.83 -6.83 -11.79
C ALA A 262 17.12 -7.91 -12.61
N GLN A 263 16.41 -8.84 -11.95
CA GLN A 263 15.61 -9.86 -12.63
C GLN A 263 14.46 -9.23 -13.43
N ALA A 264 13.79 -8.21 -12.90
CA ALA A 264 12.75 -7.48 -13.63
C ALA A 264 13.29 -6.92 -14.95
N MET A 265 14.49 -6.33 -14.94
CA MET A 265 15.14 -5.80 -16.14
C MET A 265 15.42 -6.91 -17.17
N ARG A 266 15.88 -8.08 -16.73
CA ARG A 266 16.18 -9.23 -17.60
C ARG A 266 14.92 -9.84 -18.20
N PHE A 267 13.84 -9.96 -17.43
CA PHE A 267 12.59 -10.60 -17.81
C PHE A 267 11.70 -9.72 -18.70
N THR A 268 11.98 -8.44 -18.76
CA THR A 268 11.30 -7.47 -19.62
C THR A 268 11.88 -7.52 -21.04
N ARG A 269 11.06 -7.38 -22.06
CA ARG A 269 11.51 -7.36 -23.46
C ARG A 269 12.33 -6.11 -23.78
N ASP A 270 13.00 -6.13 -24.92
CA ASP A 270 13.63 -4.93 -25.50
C ASP A 270 12.54 -3.85 -25.74
N ALA A 271 12.88 -2.59 -25.47
CA ALA A 271 11.98 -1.44 -25.45
C ALA A 271 10.74 -1.66 -24.53
N GLY A 272 10.88 -2.49 -23.50
CA GLY A 272 9.85 -2.71 -22.48
C GLY A 272 10.00 -1.74 -21.31
N ARG A 273 9.15 -1.92 -20.30
CA ARG A 273 9.07 -1.03 -19.13
C ARG A 273 9.18 -1.83 -17.83
N VAL A 274 9.92 -1.30 -16.88
CA VAL A 274 10.03 -1.82 -15.52
C VAL A 274 9.55 -0.76 -14.54
N VAL A 275 8.68 -1.14 -13.62
CA VAL A 275 8.29 -0.30 -12.48
C VAL A 275 8.78 -0.95 -11.19
N VAL A 276 9.58 -0.21 -10.43
CA VAL A 276 10.07 -0.63 -9.12
C VAL A 276 9.19 0.01 -8.07
N VAL A 277 8.36 -0.81 -7.39
CA VAL A 277 7.43 -0.37 -6.34
C VAL A 277 7.70 -1.04 -4.99
N GLY A 278 8.38 -2.20 -4.99
CA GLY A 278 8.66 -2.96 -3.77
C GLY A 278 9.73 -2.34 -2.87
N GLN A 279 10.61 -1.50 -3.43
CA GLN A 279 11.71 -0.86 -2.69
C GLN A 279 11.21 0.37 -1.92
N TYR A 280 10.36 0.14 -0.91
CA TYR A 280 9.79 1.23 -0.09
C TYR A 280 10.82 1.84 0.88
N THR A 281 11.73 1.01 1.42
CA THR A 281 12.87 1.41 2.25
C THR A 281 14.16 0.88 1.63
N ASP A 282 15.32 1.33 2.14
CA ASP A 282 16.62 0.82 1.70
C ASP A 282 16.83 -0.63 2.18
N HIS A 283 17.00 -1.54 1.24
CA HIS A 283 17.34 -2.96 1.44
C HIS A 283 18.74 -3.29 0.91
N GLY A 284 19.53 -2.28 0.61
CA GLY A 284 20.89 -2.42 0.09
C GLY A 284 20.98 -2.35 -1.44
N PRO A 285 22.18 -2.37 -1.99
CA PRO A 285 22.46 -2.25 -3.41
C PRO A 285 22.21 -3.57 -4.14
N VAL A 286 21.96 -3.47 -5.46
CA VAL A 286 21.96 -4.60 -6.39
C VAL A 286 22.86 -4.30 -7.57
N SER A 287 23.56 -5.32 -8.10
CA SER A 287 24.38 -5.21 -9.29
C SER A 287 23.62 -5.65 -10.52
N PHE A 288 23.77 -4.92 -11.63
CA PHE A 288 23.28 -5.28 -12.94
C PHE A 288 24.29 -4.84 -14.02
N ASN A 289 24.21 -5.41 -15.22
CA ASN A 289 25.06 -4.99 -16.33
C ASN A 289 24.39 -3.83 -17.09
N PRO A 290 24.94 -2.60 -17.01
CA PRO A 290 24.30 -1.43 -17.63
C PRO A 290 24.11 -1.56 -19.15
N HIS A 291 25.01 -2.29 -19.84
CA HIS A 291 24.89 -2.50 -21.26
C HIS A 291 23.84 -3.56 -21.61
N LEU A 292 23.91 -4.74 -20.97
CA LEU A 292 23.04 -5.87 -21.31
C LEU A 292 21.64 -5.74 -20.75
N ASP A 293 21.53 -5.23 -19.51
CA ASP A 293 20.25 -5.22 -18.78
C ASP A 293 19.44 -3.93 -19.01
N LEU A 294 20.07 -2.86 -19.49
CA LEU A 294 19.42 -1.56 -19.65
C LEU A 294 19.61 -0.95 -21.04
N ASN A 295 20.87 -0.60 -21.42
CA ASN A 295 21.12 0.23 -22.58
C ASN A 295 20.81 -0.48 -23.90
N LYS A 296 21.33 -1.69 -24.10
CA LYS A 296 21.08 -2.51 -25.31
C LYS A 296 19.60 -2.84 -25.47
N LYS A 297 18.89 -3.00 -24.37
CA LYS A 297 17.45 -3.29 -24.36
C LYS A 297 16.57 -2.06 -24.56
N HIS A 298 17.11 -0.84 -24.57
CA HIS A 298 16.32 0.40 -24.58
C HIS A 298 15.25 0.41 -23.48
N LEU A 299 15.58 -0.12 -22.30
CA LEU A 299 14.62 -0.37 -21.25
C LEU A 299 14.25 0.93 -20.53
N ASP A 300 12.96 1.12 -20.27
CA ASP A 300 12.45 2.24 -19.48
C ASP A 300 12.22 1.76 -18.02
N VAL A 301 13.05 2.22 -17.09
CA VAL A 301 12.98 1.86 -15.67
C VAL A 301 12.45 3.03 -14.86
N ARG A 302 11.35 2.81 -14.15
CA ARG A 302 10.61 3.85 -13.42
C ARG A 302 10.45 3.49 -11.95
N GLY A 303 10.85 4.39 -11.07
CA GLY A 303 10.52 4.30 -9.65
C GLY A 303 9.05 4.65 -9.38
N CYS A 304 8.45 3.96 -8.41
CA CYS A 304 7.11 4.24 -7.91
C CYS A 304 7.12 4.24 -6.38
N TRP A 305 6.98 5.40 -5.75
CA TRP A 305 7.03 5.52 -4.30
C TRP A 305 5.89 6.38 -3.77
N GLY A 306 5.07 5.77 -2.89
CA GLY A 306 3.88 6.40 -2.33
C GLY A 306 2.74 6.53 -3.34
N SER A 307 1.63 7.05 -2.86
CA SER A 307 0.44 7.36 -3.66
C SER A 307 -0.10 8.74 -3.28
N ASP A 308 -0.92 9.33 -4.11
CA ASP A 308 -1.61 10.59 -3.82
C ASP A 308 -3.12 10.39 -3.68
N PHE A 309 -3.84 11.48 -3.46
CA PHE A 309 -5.28 11.43 -3.27
C PHE A 309 -6.02 10.82 -4.47
N SER A 310 -5.56 11.06 -5.70
CA SER A 310 -6.25 10.55 -6.89
C SER A 310 -6.21 9.01 -6.95
N HIS A 311 -5.06 8.41 -6.59
CA HIS A 311 -4.92 6.96 -6.52
C HIS A 311 -5.80 6.37 -5.40
N PHE A 312 -5.78 7.02 -4.22
CA PHE A 312 -6.54 6.58 -3.06
C PHE A 312 -8.06 6.69 -3.30
N TYR A 313 -8.52 7.82 -3.86
CA TYR A 313 -9.92 8.03 -4.20
C TYR A 313 -10.43 6.98 -5.19
N ARG A 314 -9.71 6.76 -6.31
CA ARG A 314 -10.07 5.76 -7.30
C ARG A 314 -10.04 4.34 -6.73
N GLY A 315 -9.06 4.05 -5.86
CA GLY A 315 -9.01 2.79 -5.11
C GLY A 315 -10.27 2.57 -4.29
N ALA A 316 -10.71 3.58 -3.52
CA ALA A 316 -11.95 3.51 -2.76
C ALA A 316 -13.18 3.29 -3.64
N GLN A 317 -13.27 3.98 -4.80
CA GLN A 317 -14.37 3.76 -5.75
C GLN A 317 -14.37 2.33 -6.32
N ILE A 318 -13.21 1.81 -6.68
CA ILE A 318 -13.07 0.45 -7.23
C ILE A 318 -13.48 -0.61 -6.21
N ILE A 319 -12.98 -0.51 -4.97
CA ILE A 319 -13.22 -1.53 -3.95
C ILE A 319 -14.65 -1.46 -3.39
N CYS A 320 -15.32 -0.32 -3.48
CA CYS A 320 -16.72 -0.16 -3.09
C CYS A 320 -17.71 -0.59 -4.18
N ASP A 321 -17.27 -0.82 -5.42
CA ASP A 321 -18.12 -1.43 -6.46
C ASP A 321 -18.26 -2.94 -6.21
N GLU A 322 -19.47 -3.42 -5.96
CA GLU A 322 -19.75 -4.82 -5.60
C GLU A 322 -19.27 -5.85 -6.63
N ARG A 323 -19.18 -5.48 -7.91
CA ARG A 323 -18.67 -6.36 -8.97
C ARG A 323 -17.16 -6.44 -8.93
N ARG A 324 -16.49 -5.34 -8.59
CA ARG A 324 -15.04 -5.21 -8.58
C ARG A 324 -14.41 -5.73 -7.29
N SER A 325 -15.04 -5.49 -6.14
CA SER A 325 -14.55 -5.95 -4.83
C SER A 325 -14.32 -7.46 -4.77
N LYS A 326 -15.10 -8.24 -5.50
CA LYS A 326 -14.97 -9.71 -5.60
C LYS A 326 -13.61 -10.16 -6.12
N LEU A 327 -12.89 -9.31 -6.86
CA LEU A 327 -11.54 -9.61 -7.36
C LEU A 327 -10.53 -9.75 -6.21
N TRP A 328 -10.80 -9.13 -5.05
CA TRP A 328 -9.98 -9.27 -3.84
C TRP A 328 -10.41 -10.45 -2.94
N SER A 329 -11.34 -11.30 -3.37
CA SER A 329 -11.82 -12.45 -2.57
C SER A 329 -10.73 -13.49 -2.23
N GLY A 330 -9.60 -13.45 -2.95
CA GLY A 330 -8.41 -14.25 -2.62
C GLY A 330 -7.54 -13.65 -1.51
N MET A 331 -7.80 -12.41 -1.11
CA MET A 331 -7.05 -11.71 -0.07
C MET A 331 -7.50 -12.19 1.32
N SER A 332 -6.80 -13.16 1.89
CA SER A 332 -7.11 -13.64 3.24
C SER A 332 -6.76 -12.56 4.27
N LEU A 333 -7.72 -12.22 5.13
CA LEU A 333 -7.59 -11.22 6.18
C LEU A 333 -7.47 -11.93 7.53
N LYS A 334 -6.49 -11.55 8.35
CA LYS A 334 -6.39 -11.99 9.75
C LYS A 334 -6.54 -10.78 10.67
N LYS A 335 -7.47 -10.87 11.60
CA LYS A 335 -7.75 -9.82 12.58
C LYS A 335 -6.94 -10.05 13.84
N TYR A 336 -6.50 -8.98 14.45
CA TYR A 336 -5.76 -8.91 15.70
C TYR A 336 -6.34 -7.81 16.58
N ARG A 337 -6.41 -8.02 17.87
CA ARG A 337 -6.73 -6.97 18.84
C ARG A 337 -5.54 -6.02 18.99
N LEU A 338 -5.77 -4.82 19.54
CA LEU A 338 -4.67 -3.89 19.83
C LEU A 338 -3.61 -4.52 20.77
N SER A 339 -4.03 -5.34 21.71
CA SER A 339 -3.16 -6.10 22.61
C SER A 339 -2.29 -7.14 21.89
N GLU A 340 -2.66 -7.55 20.67
CA GLU A 340 -1.94 -8.51 19.84
C GLU A 340 -1.03 -7.84 18.79
N ALA A 341 -0.77 -6.52 18.89
CA ALA A 341 -0.02 -5.74 17.90
C ALA A 341 1.39 -6.30 17.63
N ASN A 342 2.08 -6.79 18.67
CA ASN A 342 3.39 -7.42 18.51
C ASN A 342 3.31 -8.71 17.67
N ALA A 343 2.31 -9.55 17.89
CA ALA A 343 2.08 -10.77 17.12
C ALA A 343 1.70 -10.45 15.66
N ALA A 344 0.91 -9.41 15.44
CA ALA A 344 0.56 -8.94 14.10
C ALA A 344 1.78 -8.48 13.32
N LEU A 345 2.68 -7.69 13.94
CA LEU A 345 3.95 -7.26 13.32
C LEU A 345 4.83 -8.46 12.96
N GLU A 346 4.96 -9.43 13.87
CA GLU A 346 5.77 -10.63 13.63
C GLU A 346 5.20 -11.47 12.47
N ASP A 347 3.89 -11.69 12.46
CA ASP A 347 3.23 -12.48 11.41
C ASP A 347 3.34 -11.82 10.03
N VAL A 348 3.26 -10.46 9.96
CA VAL A 348 3.48 -9.69 8.71
C VAL A 348 4.95 -9.75 8.31
N ALA A 349 5.89 -9.52 9.23
CA ALA A 349 7.33 -9.53 8.95
C ALA A 349 7.79 -10.89 8.42
N ASN A 350 7.26 -11.98 8.97
CA ASN A 350 7.59 -13.35 8.59
C ASN A 350 6.75 -13.88 7.40
N GLY A 351 5.87 -13.04 6.83
CA GLY A 351 5.04 -13.44 5.70
C GLY A 351 3.99 -14.52 5.99
N LYS A 352 3.70 -14.81 7.28
CA LYS A 352 2.74 -15.83 7.71
C LYS A 352 1.30 -15.48 7.35
N VAL A 353 1.00 -14.21 7.16
CA VAL A 353 -0.33 -13.70 6.78
C VAL A 353 -0.24 -12.93 5.47
N LEU A 354 -1.29 -12.97 4.67
CA LEU A 354 -1.35 -12.18 3.45
C LEU A 354 -1.71 -10.73 3.79
N LYS A 355 -2.68 -10.54 4.69
CA LYS A 355 -3.10 -9.23 5.19
C LYS A 355 -3.51 -9.29 6.66
N ALA A 356 -2.97 -8.40 7.46
CA ALA A 356 -3.28 -8.25 8.87
C ALA A 356 -4.06 -6.97 9.14
N LEU A 357 -5.03 -7.04 10.05
CA LEU A 357 -5.91 -5.94 10.43
C LEU A 357 -5.96 -5.82 11.96
N MET A 358 -5.84 -4.60 12.47
CA MET A 358 -6.16 -4.27 13.86
C MET A 358 -7.64 -4.04 14.01
N VAL A 359 -8.23 -4.67 15.02
CA VAL A 359 -9.58 -4.41 15.51
C VAL A 359 -9.44 -3.71 16.85
N PRO A 360 -9.95 -2.50 17.02
CA PRO A 360 -10.00 -1.87 18.33
C PRO A 360 -10.80 -2.73 19.30
N GLU A 361 -10.33 -2.87 20.53
CA GLU A 361 -11.10 -3.47 21.61
C GLU A 361 -12.15 -2.46 22.07
N GLU A 362 -13.38 -2.94 22.38
CA GLU A 362 -14.40 -2.14 23.03
C GLU A 362 -14.08 -1.93 24.52
#